data_f5f5cd53adbae8e4cbd820845be4f66f
#
_entry.id   f5f5cd53adbae8e4cbd820845be4f66f
#
_cell.length_a   1.000
_cell.length_b   1.000
_cell.length_c   1.000
_cell.angle_alpha   90.00
_cell.angle_beta   90.00
_cell.angle_gamma   90.00
#
_symmetry.space_group_name_H-M   'P 1'
#
loop_
_entity.id
_entity.type
_entity.pdbx_description
1 polymer ?
#
loop_
_entity_poly.entity_id
_entity_poly.type
_entity_poly.pdbx_seq_one_letter_code
_entity_poly.pdbx_strand_id
1 'polypeptide(L)'
;MSIQSNRPQSLEEVVSAAMSGTDIDAALREFLDAFYMTVDPTRQAEMLALEPPHIESTKDAYLAAVAEHLSLLYTLPVPDWVKKPDRFLHEPFFPCGLESLKAMLLIESPASFRRRMIFVGSNPLYRPRRDVRSYSPAASDRRGTTYS
;
A
#
# COMPACT_ATOMS: atom_id res chain seq x y z
N MET A 1 -17.20 7.74 24.28
CA MET A 1 -17.08 7.42 23.12
C MET A 1 -16.24 6.27 23.02
N SER A 2 -16.52 5.60 22.17
CA SER A 2 -15.74 4.47 22.07
C SER A 2 -14.34 4.82 21.85
N ILE A 3 -13.51 3.91 22.09
CA ILE A 3 -12.18 4.07 21.78
C ILE A 3 -12.07 4.10 20.34
N GLN A 4 -11.64 5.18 19.83
CA GLN A 4 -11.46 5.30 18.44
C GLN A 4 -10.10 4.89 18.09
N SER A 5 -10.00 4.18 17.06
CA SER A 5 -8.69 3.96 16.50
C SER A 5 -8.21 5.27 15.93
N ASN A 6 -6.99 5.61 16.21
CA ASN A 6 -6.40 6.76 15.57
C ASN A 6 -5.87 6.43 14.21
N ARG A 7 -6.05 5.17 13.77
CA ARG A 7 -5.55 4.77 12.47
C ARG A 7 -6.44 5.32 11.38
N PRO A 8 -5.83 5.80 10.28
CA PRO A 8 -6.62 6.21 9.13
C PRO A 8 -7.46 5.03 8.63
N GLN A 9 -8.69 5.30 8.31
CA GLN A 9 -9.60 4.28 7.82
C GLN A 9 -9.81 4.35 6.31
N SER A 10 -9.11 5.27 5.66
CA SER A 10 -9.17 5.39 4.21
C SER A 10 -7.88 6.06 3.75
N LEU A 11 -7.60 5.95 2.47
CA LEU A 11 -6.43 6.64 1.92
C LEU A 11 -6.59 8.14 1.97
N GLU A 12 -7.83 8.62 1.89
CA GLU A 12 -8.07 10.04 2.05
C GLU A 12 -7.63 10.50 3.43
N GLU A 13 -7.89 9.70 4.47
CA GLU A 13 -7.47 10.06 5.81
C GLU A 13 -5.96 10.01 5.98
N VAL A 14 -5.28 9.13 5.23
CA VAL A 14 -3.82 9.11 5.24
C VAL A 14 -3.28 10.47 4.81
N VAL A 15 -3.82 11.00 3.72
CA VAL A 15 -3.36 12.29 3.21
C VAL A 15 -3.76 13.41 4.17
N SER A 16 -4.96 13.35 4.73
CA SER A 16 -5.37 14.36 5.68
C SER A 16 -4.44 14.40 6.90
N ALA A 17 -4.03 13.23 7.38
CA ALA A 17 -3.08 13.18 8.48
C ALA A 17 -1.74 13.79 8.09
N ALA A 18 -1.29 13.50 6.86
CA ALA A 18 -0.03 14.06 6.39
C ALA A 18 -0.10 15.56 6.27
N MET A 19 -1.22 16.09 5.82
CA MET A 19 -1.41 17.54 5.72
C MET A 19 -1.43 18.20 7.08
N SER A 20 -1.78 17.44 8.12
CA SER A 20 -1.78 17.96 9.47
C SER A 20 -0.46 17.75 10.20
N GLY A 21 0.55 17.25 9.52
CA GLY A 21 1.88 17.12 10.10
C GLY A 21 2.36 15.71 10.38
N THR A 22 1.53 14.69 10.20
CA THR A 22 1.95 13.32 10.41
C THR A 22 2.80 12.87 9.23
N ASP A 23 3.85 12.09 9.52
CA ASP A 23 4.63 11.51 8.44
C ASP A 23 3.73 10.60 7.59
N ILE A 24 3.74 10.80 6.27
CA ILE A 24 2.82 10.08 5.41
C ILE A 24 3.12 8.59 5.41
N ASP A 25 4.39 8.21 5.51
CA ASP A 25 4.72 6.79 5.54
C ASP A 25 4.18 6.13 6.81
N ALA A 26 4.26 6.84 7.92
CA ALA A 26 3.70 6.33 9.16
C ALA A 26 2.18 6.23 9.08
N ALA A 27 1.53 7.24 8.51
CA ALA A 27 0.07 7.19 8.35
C ALA A 27 -0.35 6.04 7.44
N LEU A 28 0.42 5.79 6.37
CA LEU A 28 0.10 4.71 5.47
C LEU A 28 0.26 3.35 6.17
N ARG A 29 1.31 3.19 6.96
CA ARG A 29 1.47 1.94 7.70
C ARG A 29 0.30 1.69 8.64
N GLU A 30 -0.18 2.73 9.30
CA GLU A 30 -1.35 2.57 10.18
C GLU A 30 -2.60 2.23 9.39
N PHE A 31 -2.75 2.82 8.20
CA PHE A 31 -3.85 2.47 7.33
C PHE A 31 -3.79 0.99 6.93
N LEU A 32 -2.61 0.53 6.56
CA LEU A 32 -2.45 -0.86 6.14
C LEU A 32 -2.80 -1.81 7.27
N ASP A 33 -2.38 -1.48 8.50
CA ASP A 33 -2.74 -2.31 9.64
C ASP A 33 -4.25 -2.37 9.81
N ALA A 34 -4.93 -1.23 9.66
CA ALA A 34 -6.39 -1.20 9.77
C ALA A 34 -7.04 -1.99 8.63
N PHE A 35 -6.50 -1.86 7.42
CA PHE A 35 -7.05 -2.56 6.26
C PHE A 35 -6.94 -4.07 6.44
N TYR A 36 -5.77 -4.53 6.88
CA TYR A 36 -5.53 -5.97 7.03
C TYR A 36 -6.33 -6.57 8.19
N MET A 37 -6.74 -5.75 9.15
CA MET A 37 -7.58 -6.24 10.23
C MET A 37 -9.06 -6.25 9.87
N THR A 38 -9.42 -5.64 8.76
CA THR A 38 -10.81 -5.57 8.33
C THR A 38 -11.13 -6.84 7.54
N VAL A 39 -12.18 -7.55 7.94
CA VAL A 39 -12.51 -8.81 7.27
C VAL A 39 -13.65 -8.68 6.26
N ASP A 40 -14.43 -7.62 6.35
CA ASP A 40 -15.58 -7.45 5.46
C ASP A 40 -15.14 -6.85 4.12
N PRO A 41 -15.31 -7.55 3.01
CA PRO A 41 -14.87 -7.01 1.71
C PRO A 41 -15.55 -5.71 1.32
N THR A 42 -16.81 -5.52 1.72
CA THR A 42 -17.49 -4.26 1.43
C THR A 42 -16.79 -3.11 2.14
N ARG A 43 -16.42 -3.32 3.39
CA ARG A 43 -15.71 -2.29 4.13
C ARG A 43 -14.32 -2.06 3.54
N GLN A 44 -13.63 -3.12 3.15
CA GLN A 44 -12.32 -2.97 2.52
C GLN A 44 -12.42 -2.14 1.24
N ALA A 45 -13.45 -2.39 0.43
CA ALA A 45 -13.62 -1.61 -0.79
C ALA A 45 -13.87 -0.14 -0.46
N GLU A 46 -14.63 0.14 0.58
CA GLU A 46 -14.88 1.52 0.99
C GLU A 46 -13.62 2.23 1.42
N MET A 47 -12.70 1.51 2.05
CA MET A 47 -11.46 2.10 2.52
C MET A 47 -10.58 2.58 1.37
N LEU A 48 -10.78 2.04 0.18
CA LEU A 48 -9.99 2.41 -1.00
C LEU A 48 -10.76 3.30 -1.98
N ALA A 49 -12.05 3.48 -1.76
CA ALA A 49 -12.91 4.07 -2.77
C ALA A 49 -12.73 5.57 -2.97
N LEU A 50 -12.42 6.29 -1.90
CA LEU A 50 -12.34 7.75 -2.01
C LEU A 50 -10.96 8.17 -2.47
N GLU A 51 -10.94 9.02 -3.47
CA GLU A 51 -9.67 9.54 -3.97
C GLU A 51 -9.04 10.46 -2.93
N PRO A 52 -7.79 10.20 -2.51
CA PRO A 52 -7.13 11.12 -1.60
C PRO A 52 -6.72 12.39 -2.33
N PRO A 53 -6.61 13.50 -1.61
CA PRO A 53 -6.12 14.74 -2.23
C PRO A 53 -4.70 14.57 -2.74
N HIS A 54 -4.31 15.39 -3.68
CA HIS A 54 -2.95 15.37 -4.21
C HIS A 54 -2.00 16.07 -3.26
N ILE A 55 -0.80 15.55 -3.11
CA ILE A 55 0.25 16.17 -2.32
C ILE A 55 1.45 16.45 -3.21
N GLU A 56 2.03 15.42 -3.79
CA GLU A 56 3.13 15.54 -4.72
C GLU A 56 3.14 14.29 -5.59
N SER A 57 3.68 14.40 -6.77
CA SER A 57 3.49 13.39 -7.80
C SER A 57 3.92 11.99 -7.37
N THR A 58 5.07 11.85 -6.67
CA THR A 58 5.50 10.51 -6.27
C THR A 58 4.56 9.89 -5.25
N LYS A 59 4.08 10.69 -4.29
CA LYS A 59 3.15 10.19 -3.30
C LYS A 59 1.79 9.90 -3.93
N ASP A 60 1.35 10.77 -4.82
CA ASP A 60 0.07 10.59 -5.48
C ASP A 60 0.04 9.30 -6.27
N ALA A 61 1.12 9.01 -7.01
CA ALA A 61 1.21 7.79 -7.77
C ALA A 61 1.32 6.57 -6.86
N TYR A 62 2.07 6.71 -5.77
CA TYR A 62 2.25 5.60 -4.85
C TYR A 62 0.92 5.20 -4.21
N LEU A 63 0.11 6.18 -3.81
CA LEU A 63 -1.19 5.87 -3.20
C LEU A 63 -2.12 5.17 -4.19
N ALA A 64 -2.06 5.58 -5.46
CA ALA A 64 -2.86 4.88 -6.47
C ALA A 64 -2.38 3.45 -6.66
N ALA A 65 -1.07 3.23 -6.62
CA ALA A 65 -0.53 1.88 -6.73
C ALA A 65 -0.98 1.03 -5.54
N VAL A 66 -0.98 1.60 -4.35
CA VAL A 66 -1.45 0.90 -3.15
C VAL A 66 -2.90 0.47 -3.32
N ALA A 67 -3.75 1.40 -3.73
CA ALA A 67 -5.18 1.11 -3.87
C ALA A 67 -5.42 0.04 -4.93
N GLU A 68 -4.75 0.14 -6.07
CA GLU A 68 -4.94 -0.84 -7.12
C GLU A 68 -4.41 -2.20 -6.70
N HIS A 69 -3.23 -2.23 -6.10
CA HIS A 69 -2.63 -3.48 -5.68
C HIS A 69 -3.51 -4.21 -4.65
N LEU A 70 -3.99 -3.49 -3.65
CA LEU A 70 -4.86 -4.10 -2.64
C LEU A 70 -6.19 -4.56 -3.25
N SER A 71 -6.73 -3.78 -4.18
CA SER A 71 -7.96 -4.18 -4.84
C SER A 71 -7.78 -5.50 -5.58
N LEU A 72 -6.67 -5.63 -6.30
CA LEU A 72 -6.41 -6.85 -7.06
C LEU A 72 -6.12 -8.04 -6.15
N LEU A 73 -5.37 -7.81 -5.08
CA LEU A 73 -5.06 -8.90 -4.15
C LEU A 73 -6.30 -9.43 -3.45
N TYR A 74 -7.23 -8.55 -3.11
CA TYR A 74 -8.39 -8.92 -2.33
C TYR A 74 -9.65 -9.07 -3.17
N THR A 75 -9.49 -9.02 -4.48
CA THR A 75 -10.58 -9.19 -5.42
C THR A 75 -11.70 -8.18 -5.16
N LEU A 76 -11.29 -6.93 -4.98
CA LEU A 76 -12.22 -5.83 -4.77
C LEU A 76 -12.35 -5.02 -6.05
N PRO A 77 -13.42 -4.24 -6.20
CA PRO A 77 -13.52 -3.34 -7.37
C PRO A 77 -12.37 -2.34 -7.34
N VAL A 78 -11.72 -2.15 -8.48
CA VAL A 78 -10.64 -1.19 -8.57
C VAL A 78 -11.25 0.20 -8.72
N PRO A 79 -10.94 1.15 -7.84
CA PRO A 79 -11.53 2.49 -7.95
C PRO A 79 -11.09 3.20 -9.23
N ASP A 80 -11.98 3.97 -9.81
CA ASP A 80 -11.65 4.67 -11.05
C ASP A 80 -10.53 5.69 -10.87
N TRP A 81 -10.42 6.29 -9.69
CA TRP A 81 -9.46 7.37 -9.51
C TRP A 81 -8.01 6.90 -9.69
N VAL A 82 -7.73 5.61 -9.49
CA VAL A 82 -6.35 5.13 -9.60
C VAL A 82 -5.87 5.17 -11.04
N LYS A 83 -6.78 5.28 -11.99
CA LYS A 83 -6.42 5.27 -13.41
C LYS A 83 -6.19 6.66 -13.98
N LYS A 84 -6.34 7.70 -13.17
CA LYS A 84 -6.15 9.05 -13.67
C LYS A 84 -4.70 9.28 -14.06
N PRO A 85 -4.47 10.03 -15.16
CA PRO A 85 -3.08 10.23 -15.64
C PRO A 85 -2.15 10.83 -14.60
N ASP A 86 -2.65 11.69 -13.73
CA ASP A 86 -1.79 12.31 -12.72
C ASP A 86 -1.47 11.39 -11.56
N ARG A 87 -1.90 10.13 -11.64
CA ARG A 87 -1.51 9.09 -10.69
C ARG A 87 -0.43 8.18 -11.25
N PHE A 88 0.22 8.59 -12.35
CA PHE A 88 1.30 7.82 -12.96
C PHE A 88 2.52 8.74 -13.08
N LEU A 89 3.70 8.17 -12.83
CA LEU A 89 4.93 8.93 -12.95
C LEU A 89 5.47 8.80 -14.37
N HIS A 90 6.28 9.78 -14.76
CA HIS A 90 6.94 9.77 -16.06
C HIS A 90 8.41 9.36 -15.96
N GLU A 91 8.92 9.22 -14.73
CA GLU A 91 10.30 8.81 -14.52
C GLU A 91 10.34 7.75 -13.45
N PRO A 92 11.32 6.84 -13.51
CA PRO A 92 11.41 5.79 -12.50
C PRO A 92 11.62 6.34 -11.10
N PHE A 93 10.97 5.72 -10.13
CA PHE A 93 11.09 6.11 -8.73
C PHE A 93 11.35 4.85 -7.92
N PHE A 94 12.40 4.90 -7.10
CA PHE A 94 12.78 3.79 -6.24
C PHE A 94 12.67 4.27 -4.80
N PRO A 95 11.53 4.03 -4.14
CA PRO A 95 11.32 4.56 -2.78
C PRO A 95 12.40 4.16 -1.79
N CYS A 96 12.99 2.99 -1.95
CA CYS A 96 14.04 2.55 -1.04
C CYS A 96 15.39 3.17 -1.35
N GLY A 97 15.59 3.66 -2.55
CA GLY A 97 16.83 4.30 -2.92
C GLY A 97 18.02 3.36 -2.96
N LEU A 98 17.79 2.05 -3.07
CA LEU A 98 18.88 1.09 -3.03
C LEU A 98 19.36 0.81 -4.46
N GLU A 99 20.37 1.56 -4.86
CA GLU A 99 20.84 1.48 -6.24
C GLU A 99 21.29 0.08 -6.63
N SER A 100 21.91 -0.62 -5.71
CA SER A 100 22.46 -1.94 -6.04
C SER A 100 21.37 -2.98 -6.28
N LEU A 101 20.13 -2.68 -5.92
CA LEU A 101 19.05 -3.62 -6.12
C LEU A 101 18.11 -3.24 -7.25
N LYS A 102 18.43 -2.18 -8.01
CA LYS A 102 17.51 -1.68 -9.01
C LYS A 102 17.09 -2.72 -10.04
N ALA A 103 18.02 -3.52 -10.51
CA ALA A 103 17.67 -4.52 -11.51
C ALA A 103 16.67 -5.52 -10.98
N MET A 104 16.86 -5.95 -9.74
CA MET A 104 15.95 -6.88 -9.10
C MET A 104 14.57 -6.23 -8.91
N LEU A 105 14.56 -4.97 -8.47
CA LEU A 105 13.30 -4.28 -8.24
C LEU A 105 12.51 -4.07 -9.53
N LEU A 106 13.21 -3.86 -10.64
CA LEU A 106 12.54 -3.73 -11.91
C LEU A 106 11.78 -5.00 -12.28
N ILE A 107 12.28 -6.13 -11.87
CA ILE A 107 11.67 -7.41 -12.17
C ILE A 107 10.61 -7.78 -11.16
N GLU A 108 10.87 -7.53 -9.87
CA GLU A 108 10.01 -8.01 -8.80
C GLU A 108 8.83 -7.14 -8.49
N SER A 109 8.85 -5.88 -8.93
CA SER A 109 7.78 -4.95 -8.55
C SER A 109 6.42 -5.47 -9.02
N PRO A 110 5.40 -5.45 -8.14
CA PRO A 110 4.07 -5.80 -8.58
C PRO A 110 3.59 -4.87 -9.68
N ALA A 111 2.70 -5.38 -10.52
CA ALA A 111 2.29 -4.66 -11.72
C ALA A 111 1.72 -3.28 -11.42
N SER A 112 0.94 -3.14 -10.35
CA SER A 112 0.33 -1.84 -10.03
C SER A 112 1.38 -0.77 -9.75
N PHE A 113 2.50 -1.16 -9.17
CA PHE A 113 3.60 -0.23 -8.91
C PHE A 113 4.44 -0.03 -10.16
N ARG A 114 4.81 -1.13 -10.83
CA ARG A 114 5.67 -1.08 -12.00
C ARG A 114 5.06 -0.26 -13.12
N ARG A 115 3.75 -0.40 -13.31
CA ARG A 115 3.04 0.33 -14.36
C ARG A 115 3.06 1.84 -14.09
N ARG A 116 3.28 2.24 -12.85
CA ARG A 116 3.41 3.66 -12.50
C ARG A 116 4.86 4.10 -12.37
N MET A 117 5.78 3.23 -12.80
CA MET A 117 7.23 3.48 -12.74
C MET A 117 7.73 3.58 -11.30
N ILE A 118 7.05 2.90 -10.38
CA ILE A 118 7.48 2.79 -8.99
C ILE A 118 8.02 1.38 -8.80
N PHE A 119 9.29 1.29 -8.38
CA PHE A 119 9.95 0.00 -8.29
C PHE A 119 10.27 -0.34 -6.84
N VAL A 120 9.63 -1.39 -6.37
CA VAL A 120 9.68 -1.83 -4.98
C VAL A 120 9.88 -3.34 -4.97
N GLY A 121 10.01 -3.92 -3.79
CA GLY A 121 10.12 -5.38 -3.70
C GLY A 121 8.82 -6.06 -4.05
N SER A 122 8.84 -7.37 -4.01
CA SER A 122 7.68 -8.16 -4.41
C SER A 122 6.52 -8.08 -3.42
N ASN A 123 6.79 -7.66 -2.20
CA ASN A 123 5.73 -7.53 -1.20
C ASN A 123 5.84 -6.18 -0.51
N PRO A 124 5.58 -5.09 -1.23
CA PRO A 124 5.88 -3.76 -0.72
C PRO A 124 4.97 -3.29 0.41
N LEU A 125 3.81 -3.89 0.56
CA LEU A 125 2.85 -3.46 1.56
C LEU A 125 2.75 -4.43 2.71
N TYR A 126 3.79 -5.26 2.89
CA TYR A 126 3.82 -6.20 3.99
C TYR A 126 3.85 -5.48 5.33
N ARG A 127 3.05 -5.96 6.25
CA ARG A 127 3.06 -5.48 7.63
C ARG A 127 3.13 -6.68 8.55
N PRO A 128 4.05 -6.67 9.51
CA PRO A 128 4.07 -7.76 10.48
C PRO A 128 2.79 -7.73 11.31
N ARG A 129 2.23 -8.89 11.58
CA ARG A 129 1.05 -9.00 12.39
C ARG A 129 1.44 -9.44 13.78
N ARG A 130 0.80 -8.85 14.76
CA ARG A 130 1.09 -9.25 16.10
C ARG A 130 0.11 -10.23 16.60
N ASP A 131 -0.97 -10.39 15.89
CA ASP A 131 -2.00 -11.29 16.24
C ASP A 131 -1.53 -12.69 15.97
N VAL A 132 -1.68 -13.55 16.90
CA VAL A 132 -1.20 -14.87 16.73
C VAL A 132 -1.87 -15.64 15.64
N ARG A 133 -3.03 -15.21 15.23
CA ARG A 133 -3.64 -15.89 14.16
C ARG A 133 -3.21 -15.44 12.83
N SER A 134 -2.32 -14.60 12.81
CA SER A 134 -1.86 -14.11 11.59
C SER A 134 -1.31 -15.21 10.83
N TYR A 135 -1.64 -15.31 9.62
CA TYR A 135 -1.17 -16.22 8.83
C TYR A 135 -0.02 -15.83 8.16
N SER A 136 0.68 -16.64 7.86
CA SER A 136 1.77 -16.33 7.22
C SER A 136 2.01 -17.27 6.16
N PRO A 137 1.64 -17.06 5.09
CA PRO A 137 1.79 -17.91 4.06
C PRO A 137 3.09 -18.13 3.76
N ALA A 138 3.35 -18.09 3.45
CA ALA A 138 4.45 -18.16 3.03
C ALA A 138 5.43 -18.25 3.84
N ALA A 139 4.98 -18.07 4.51
CA ALA A 139 5.92 -18.07 5.36
C ALA A 139 6.26 -19.41 5.48
N SER A 140 5.68 -19.56 5.30
CA SER A 140 5.91 -20.33 5.36
C SER A 140 6.53 -20.98 4.83
N ASP A 141 6.56 -21.03 4.83
CA ASP A 141 7.15 -21.52 4.48
C ASP A 141 8.05 -21.56 4.54
N ARG A 142 8.25 -21.48 5.06
CA ARG A 142 9.09 -21.42 5.16
C ARG A 142 9.80 -21.84 5.54
N ARG A 143 9.78 -22.14 5.88
CA ARG A 143 10.52 -22.42 6.09
C ARG A 143 11.30 -22.70 5.74
N GLY A 144 11.34 -22.57 5.80
CA GLY A 144 12.05 -22.51 5.29
C GLY A 144 12.47 -22.23 5.03
N THR A 145 12.47 -22.26 5.43
CA THR A 145 12.91 -21.84 5.03
C THR A 145 13.42 -21.31 5.03
N THR A 146 13.53 -21.24 5.49
CA THR A 146 14.05 -20.69 5.40
C THR A 146 14.55 -20.10 5.23
N TYR A 147 14.49 -19.90 5.43
CA TYR A 147 14.99 -19.35 5.10
C TYR A 147 15.28 -18.88 5.11
N SER A 148 14.90 -18.83 5.47
CA SER A 148 15.13 -18.42 5.32
C SER A 148 15.52 -18.21 5.19
#